data_af162b575d78fcc25d9e906c6b7bf3e1
#
_entry.id   af162b575d78fcc25d9e906c6b7bf3e1
#
_cell.length_a   1.000
_cell.length_b   1.000
_cell.length_c   1.000
_cell.angle_alpha   90.00
_cell.angle_beta   90.00
_cell.angle_gamma   90.00
#
_symmetry.space_group_name_H-M   'P 1'
#
loop_
_entity.id
_entity.type
_entity.pdbx_description
1 polymer ?
#
loop_
_entity_poly.entity_id
_entity_poly.type
_entity_poly.pdbx_seq_one_letter_code
_entity_poly.pdbx_strand_id
1 'polypeptide(L)'
;MSYVIDVYKGESEAQENILDFALYVSLFPQLIAGPIVQYKDVSGQILNRKESIDLFLYGIKRFSYGMGKKVLIANTLAEVSDAIFALETQKLGAPVAWLGMIAYTFQIYYDFSGYSDMAIGLGKMFGFSFKENFNYPYMSTSIQEFWRRWHISLSSWFKEYVYIPLGGSRKGIGRTCFNLFIVFLLTGIWHGANFTFICWGLMYAALLIIERLFLKRVLEKNPIKLINRIYTMFFVMIGWVLFRSDTLLQAKLYIMQLFTKSGGDYTILSYLSMKVIIAFVFAILFLGIAQKIFAKIYDKFKDN
;
A
#
# COMPACT_ATOMS: atom_id res chain seq x y z
N MET A 1 3.36 -2.86 -21.51
CA MET A 1 2.94 -1.48 -21.89
C MET A 1 4.04 -0.45 -21.60
N SER A 2 4.58 -0.33 -20.37
CA SER A 2 5.67 0.62 -20.05
C SER A 2 6.89 0.46 -20.97
N TYR A 3 7.36 -0.78 -21.20
CA TYR A 3 8.47 -1.06 -22.11
C TYR A 3 8.28 -0.44 -23.52
N VAL A 4 7.10 -0.65 -24.11
CA VAL A 4 6.81 -0.11 -25.45
C VAL A 4 6.83 1.44 -25.45
N ILE A 5 6.31 2.05 -24.38
CA ILE A 5 6.31 3.51 -24.24
C ILE A 5 7.74 4.03 -24.04
N ASP A 6 8.56 3.35 -23.23
CA ASP A 6 9.95 3.75 -22.97
C ASP A 6 10.80 3.66 -24.23
N VAL A 7 10.64 2.59 -25.02
CA VAL A 7 11.33 2.44 -26.32
C VAL A 7 10.85 3.51 -27.31
N TYR A 8 9.53 3.75 -27.40
CA TYR A 8 8.99 4.79 -28.28
C TYR A 8 9.51 6.21 -27.94
N LYS A 9 9.70 6.48 -26.65
CA LYS A 9 10.26 7.76 -26.17
C LYS A 9 11.78 7.85 -26.25
N GLY A 10 12.48 6.77 -26.58
CA GLY A 10 13.93 6.67 -26.53
C GLY A 10 14.51 6.65 -25.11
N GLU A 11 13.68 6.36 -24.09
CA GLU A 11 14.13 6.20 -22.69
C GLU A 11 14.75 4.83 -22.42
N SER A 12 14.54 3.87 -23.33
CA SER A 12 15.15 2.54 -23.31
C SER A 12 15.45 2.08 -24.73
N GLU A 13 16.53 1.36 -24.93
CA GLU A 13 16.79 0.66 -26.17
C GLU A 13 15.88 -0.55 -26.33
N ALA A 14 15.52 -0.89 -27.57
CA ALA A 14 14.75 -2.09 -27.84
C ALA A 14 15.62 -3.31 -27.55
N GLN A 15 15.05 -4.32 -26.84
CA GLN A 15 15.75 -5.56 -26.56
C GLN A 15 15.77 -6.44 -27.82
N GLU A 16 16.96 -6.71 -28.34
CA GLU A 16 17.18 -7.53 -29.52
C GLU A 16 17.15 -9.02 -29.21
N ASN A 17 17.52 -9.42 -27.99
CA ASN A 17 17.52 -10.82 -27.55
C ASN A 17 16.15 -11.22 -27.02
N ILE A 18 15.47 -12.12 -27.70
CA ILE A 18 14.14 -12.62 -27.33
C ILE A 18 14.13 -13.35 -25.97
N LEU A 19 15.25 -13.99 -25.58
CA LEU A 19 15.34 -14.71 -24.30
C LEU A 19 15.43 -13.71 -23.14
N ASP A 20 16.18 -12.62 -23.30
CA ASP A 20 16.28 -11.57 -22.29
C ASP A 20 14.94 -10.82 -22.13
N PHE A 21 14.24 -10.60 -23.23
CA PHE A 21 12.90 -10.04 -23.18
C PHE A 21 11.89 -11.00 -22.52
N ALA A 22 11.94 -12.28 -22.86
CA ALA A 22 11.12 -13.31 -22.23
C ALA A 22 11.42 -13.41 -20.72
N LEU A 23 12.69 -13.36 -20.32
CA LEU A 23 13.08 -13.33 -18.91
C LEU A 23 12.46 -12.12 -18.20
N TYR A 24 12.55 -10.91 -18.79
CA TYR A 24 11.93 -9.73 -18.20
C TYR A 24 10.41 -9.89 -17.99
N VAL A 25 9.71 -10.41 -19.00
CA VAL A 25 8.24 -10.55 -18.94
C VAL A 25 7.81 -11.64 -17.96
N SER A 26 8.56 -12.74 -17.88
CA SER A 26 8.21 -13.93 -17.08
C SER A 26 8.90 -14.00 -15.73
N LEU A 27 9.68 -13.00 -15.35
CA LEU A 27 10.44 -12.97 -14.08
C LEU A 27 9.46 -13.06 -12.89
N PHE A 28 9.35 -14.27 -12.34
CA PHE A 28 8.27 -14.64 -11.43
C PHE A 28 8.17 -13.80 -10.13
N PRO A 29 9.24 -13.23 -9.53
CA PRO A 29 9.09 -12.42 -8.34
C PRO A 29 8.29 -11.13 -8.56
N GLN A 30 8.23 -10.62 -9.80
CA GLN A 30 7.46 -9.40 -10.13
C GLN A 30 6.02 -9.69 -10.58
N LEU A 31 5.67 -10.96 -10.86
CA LEU A 31 4.34 -11.32 -11.37
C LEU A 31 3.26 -11.16 -10.29
N ILE A 32 2.01 -11.00 -10.71
CA ILE A 32 0.78 -10.92 -9.91
C ILE A 32 0.76 -9.69 -8.98
N ALA A 33 1.30 -9.77 -7.77
CA ALA A 33 1.29 -8.71 -6.76
C ALA A 33 2.71 -8.23 -6.38
N GLY A 34 3.75 -8.61 -7.15
CA GLY A 34 5.11 -8.08 -6.98
C GLY A 34 5.19 -6.58 -7.27
N PRO A 35 6.30 -5.92 -6.89
CA PRO A 35 6.55 -4.54 -7.32
C PRO A 35 6.46 -4.44 -8.85
N ILE A 36 5.80 -3.40 -9.36
CA ILE A 36 5.78 -3.14 -10.80
C ILE A 36 7.19 -2.71 -11.23
N VAL A 37 7.89 -3.62 -11.89
CA VAL A 37 9.26 -3.42 -12.34
C VAL A 37 9.25 -2.91 -13.78
N GLN A 38 9.83 -1.74 -14.01
CA GLN A 38 9.99 -1.20 -15.36
C GLN A 38 11.22 -1.83 -16.02
N TYR A 39 11.20 -1.99 -17.35
CA TYR A 39 12.31 -2.60 -18.08
C TYR A 39 13.64 -1.87 -17.82
N LYS A 40 13.63 -0.53 -17.82
CA LYS A 40 14.82 0.29 -17.50
C LYS A 40 15.42 0.06 -16.11
N ASP A 41 14.62 -0.47 -15.15
CA ASP A 41 15.10 -0.78 -13.81
C ASP A 41 15.91 -2.10 -13.76
N VAL A 42 15.67 -3.01 -14.71
CA VAL A 42 16.27 -4.35 -14.72
C VAL A 42 17.10 -4.68 -15.95
N SER A 43 16.98 -3.92 -17.05
CA SER A 43 17.70 -4.19 -18.30
C SER A 43 19.20 -4.37 -18.09
N GLY A 44 19.83 -3.46 -17.37
CA GLY A 44 21.27 -3.58 -17.05
C GLY A 44 21.59 -4.76 -16.12
N GLN A 45 20.63 -5.20 -15.32
CA GLN A 45 20.81 -6.33 -14.40
C GLN A 45 20.65 -7.68 -15.12
N ILE A 46 19.86 -7.75 -16.18
CA ILE A 46 19.68 -9.00 -16.96
C ILE A 46 21.04 -9.47 -17.49
N LEU A 47 21.83 -8.55 -18.00
CA LEU A 47 23.15 -8.86 -18.58
C LEU A 47 24.29 -8.88 -17.57
N ASN A 48 24.24 -8.00 -16.55
CA ASN A 48 25.39 -7.70 -15.68
C ASN A 48 25.10 -7.93 -14.19
N ARG A 49 24.09 -8.79 -13.85
CA ARG A 49 23.80 -9.10 -12.45
C ARG A 49 24.99 -9.82 -11.80
N LYS A 50 25.16 -9.55 -10.53
CA LYS A 50 26.16 -10.21 -9.70
C LYS A 50 25.45 -11.02 -8.62
N GLU A 51 25.66 -12.33 -8.66
CA GLU A 51 25.23 -13.21 -7.58
C GLU A 51 26.34 -13.27 -6.53
N SER A 52 25.96 -13.26 -5.25
CA SER A 52 26.86 -13.48 -4.12
C SER A 52 26.14 -14.16 -2.98
N ILE A 53 26.89 -14.85 -2.14
CA ILE A 53 26.34 -15.50 -0.93
C ILE A 53 25.69 -14.44 -0.02
N ASP A 54 26.27 -13.26 0.11
CA ASP A 54 25.73 -12.19 0.95
C ASP A 54 24.37 -11.71 0.44
N LEU A 55 24.22 -11.53 -0.88
CA LEU A 55 22.93 -11.17 -1.49
C LEU A 55 21.91 -12.30 -1.33
N PHE A 56 22.31 -13.54 -1.48
CA PHE A 56 21.46 -14.70 -1.29
C PHE A 56 20.97 -14.80 0.16
N LEU A 57 21.85 -14.68 1.14
CA LEU A 57 21.49 -14.69 2.57
C LEU A 57 20.61 -13.50 2.96
N TYR A 58 20.90 -12.31 2.41
CA TYR A 58 20.03 -11.16 2.57
C TYR A 58 18.63 -11.44 1.98
N GLY A 59 18.58 -12.07 0.80
CA GLY A 59 17.33 -12.46 0.15
C GLY A 59 16.50 -13.43 0.99
N ILE A 60 17.12 -14.47 1.57
CA ILE A 60 16.45 -15.39 2.50
C ILE A 60 15.89 -14.64 3.71
N LYS A 61 16.70 -13.79 4.33
CA LYS A 61 16.26 -12.99 5.48
C LYS A 61 15.05 -12.10 5.13
N ARG A 62 15.10 -11.42 3.98
CA ARG A 62 14.01 -10.56 3.53
C ARG A 62 12.74 -11.35 3.22
N PHE A 63 12.89 -12.49 2.54
CA PHE A 63 11.80 -13.42 2.26
C PHE A 63 11.13 -13.92 3.55
N SER A 64 11.93 -14.33 4.53
CA SER A 64 11.42 -14.81 5.82
C SER A 64 10.65 -13.73 6.58
N TYR A 65 11.09 -12.48 6.54
CA TYR A 65 10.32 -11.35 7.10
C TYR A 65 8.99 -11.14 6.38
N GLY A 66 8.97 -11.22 5.06
CA GLY A 66 7.75 -11.13 4.27
C GLY A 66 6.77 -12.27 4.60
N MET A 67 7.28 -13.50 4.69
CA MET A 67 6.50 -14.68 5.10
C MET A 67 5.92 -14.50 6.51
N GLY A 68 6.72 -14.01 7.47
CA GLY A 68 6.24 -13.71 8.82
C GLY A 68 5.11 -12.68 8.84
N LYS A 69 5.22 -11.61 8.07
CA LYS A 69 4.15 -10.61 7.90
C LYS A 69 2.86 -11.25 7.40
N LYS A 70 2.95 -12.08 6.36
CA LYS A 70 1.79 -12.73 5.75
C LYS A 70 1.17 -13.77 6.67
N VAL A 71 1.93 -14.70 7.16
CA VAL A 71 1.39 -15.86 7.90
C VAL A 71 0.97 -15.51 9.32
N LEU A 72 1.81 -14.75 10.05
CA LEU A 72 1.57 -14.48 11.47
C LEU A 72 0.65 -13.29 11.71
N ILE A 73 0.68 -12.27 10.86
CA ILE A 73 -0.11 -11.06 11.07
C ILE A 73 -1.29 -11.02 10.09
N ALA A 74 -1.02 -10.99 8.77
CA ALA A 74 -2.07 -10.76 7.80
C ALA A 74 -3.14 -11.86 7.81
N ASN A 75 -2.75 -13.14 7.73
CA ASN A 75 -3.71 -14.24 7.73
C ASN A 75 -4.53 -14.30 9.03
N THR A 76 -3.90 -14.03 10.19
CA THR A 76 -4.61 -14.00 11.47
C THR A 76 -5.64 -12.88 11.55
N LEU A 77 -5.33 -11.69 11.02
CA LEU A 77 -6.25 -10.56 11.00
C LEU A 77 -7.28 -10.68 9.87
N ALA A 78 -6.98 -11.45 8.81
CA ALA A 78 -7.94 -11.79 7.77
C ALA A 78 -9.11 -12.61 8.35
N GLU A 79 -8.84 -13.60 9.21
CA GLU A 79 -9.89 -14.38 9.89
C GLU A 79 -10.92 -13.46 10.58
N VAL A 80 -10.48 -12.40 11.23
CA VAL A 80 -11.34 -11.42 11.90
C VAL A 80 -12.06 -10.51 10.92
N SER A 81 -11.32 -9.93 9.97
CA SER A 81 -11.91 -8.99 9.01
C SER A 81 -12.93 -9.67 8.13
N ASP A 82 -12.63 -10.87 7.60
CA ASP A 82 -13.53 -11.60 6.72
C ASP A 82 -14.81 -12.05 7.46
N ALA A 83 -14.66 -12.55 8.70
CA ALA A 83 -15.81 -12.89 9.51
C ALA A 83 -16.75 -11.68 9.75
N ILE A 84 -16.18 -10.49 10.06
CA ILE A 84 -16.99 -9.30 10.34
C ILE A 84 -17.61 -8.71 9.06
N PHE A 85 -16.86 -8.63 7.95
CA PHE A 85 -17.39 -8.12 6.69
C PHE A 85 -18.43 -9.04 6.03
N ALA A 86 -18.48 -10.32 6.41
CA ALA A 86 -19.50 -11.27 5.97
C ALA A 86 -20.84 -11.15 6.74
N LEU A 87 -20.87 -10.42 7.86
CA LEU A 87 -22.08 -10.25 8.66
C LEU A 87 -23.10 -9.32 7.97
N GLU A 88 -24.38 -9.47 8.35
CA GLU A 88 -25.40 -8.51 7.96
C GLU A 88 -25.05 -7.12 8.51
N THR A 89 -24.75 -6.20 7.63
CA THR A 89 -24.19 -4.89 8.00
C THR A 89 -25.09 -4.11 8.94
N GLN A 90 -26.45 -4.24 8.82
CA GLN A 90 -27.39 -3.55 9.68
C GLN A 90 -27.41 -4.06 11.14
N LYS A 91 -26.92 -5.27 11.38
CA LYS A 91 -26.79 -5.86 12.71
C LYS A 91 -25.44 -5.59 13.39
N LEU A 92 -24.53 -4.95 12.67
CA LEU A 92 -23.24 -4.55 13.24
C LEU A 92 -23.43 -3.40 14.23
N GLY A 93 -22.87 -3.53 15.42
CA GLY A 93 -22.65 -2.39 16.31
C GLY A 93 -21.35 -1.68 16.00
N ALA A 94 -21.23 -0.40 16.38
CA ALA A 94 -20.01 0.38 16.14
C ALA A 94 -18.73 -0.32 16.62
N PRO A 95 -18.66 -0.94 17.80
CA PRO A 95 -17.44 -1.59 18.27
C PRO A 95 -16.95 -2.70 17.34
N VAL A 96 -17.87 -3.54 16.82
CA VAL A 96 -17.51 -4.64 15.91
C VAL A 96 -17.14 -4.12 14.53
N ALA A 97 -17.85 -3.09 14.04
CA ALA A 97 -17.53 -2.42 12.78
C ALA A 97 -16.13 -1.78 12.83
N TRP A 98 -15.77 -1.10 13.92
CA TRP A 98 -14.42 -0.58 14.10
C TRP A 98 -13.36 -1.68 14.15
N LEU A 99 -13.63 -2.78 14.85
CA LEU A 99 -12.72 -3.93 14.91
C LEU A 99 -12.46 -4.51 13.51
N GLY A 100 -13.51 -4.74 12.72
CA GLY A 100 -13.39 -5.27 11.36
C GLY A 100 -12.60 -4.33 10.44
N MET A 101 -12.89 -3.03 10.49
CA MET A 101 -12.16 -2.02 9.71
C MET A 101 -10.67 -1.94 10.10
N ILE A 102 -10.34 -1.98 11.39
CA ILE A 102 -8.96 -1.95 11.88
C ILE A 102 -8.25 -3.26 11.50
N ALA A 103 -8.90 -4.41 11.67
CA ALA A 103 -8.36 -5.71 11.29
C ALA A 103 -8.02 -5.74 9.79
N TYR A 104 -8.94 -5.29 8.92
CA TYR A 104 -8.69 -5.20 7.49
C TYR A 104 -7.58 -4.22 7.15
N THR A 105 -7.51 -3.08 7.83
CA THR A 105 -6.44 -2.08 7.63
C THR A 105 -5.05 -2.67 7.85
N PHE A 106 -4.86 -3.46 8.90
CA PHE A 106 -3.58 -4.15 9.13
C PHE A 106 -3.40 -5.34 8.18
N GLN A 107 -4.47 -6.11 7.95
CA GLN A 107 -4.44 -7.26 7.06
C GLN A 107 -3.93 -6.87 5.67
N ILE A 108 -4.55 -5.89 4.99
CA ILE A 108 -4.16 -5.48 3.63
C ILE A 108 -2.72 -4.96 3.57
N TYR A 109 -2.27 -4.23 4.60
CA TYR A 109 -0.91 -3.74 4.65
C TYR A 109 0.12 -4.87 4.82
N TYR A 110 -0.09 -5.76 5.78
CA TYR A 110 0.87 -6.83 6.05
C TYR A 110 0.82 -7.93 5.00
N ASP A 111 -0.34 -8.17 4.39
CA ASP A 111 -0.48 -9.08 3.25
C ASP A 111 0.32 -8.59 2.05
N PHE A 112 0.09 -7.36 1.63
CA PHE A 112 0.72 -6.83 0.44
C PHE A 112 2.19 -6.44 0.66
N SER A 113 2.54 -5.83 1.80
CA SER A 113 3.95 -5.56 2.11
C SER A 113 4.75 -6.83 2.34
N GLY A 114 4.13 -7.88 2.91
CA GLY A 114 4.75 -9.19 3.06
C GLY A 114 5.05 -9.85 1.72
N TYR A 115 4.09 -9.80 0.78
CA TYR A 115 4.31 -10.26 -0.59
C TYR A 115 5.44 -9.49 -1.28
N SER A 116 5.46 -8.16 -1.17
CA SER A 116 6.54 -7.34 -1.72
C SER A 116 7.91 -7.67 -1.12
N ASP A 117 7.98 -7.93 0.19
CA ASP A 117 9.23 -8.34 0.84
C ASP A 117 9.71 -9.70 0.34
N MET A 118 8.78 -10.66 0.15
CA MET A 118 9.11 -11.96 -0.43
C MET A 118 9.61 -11.82 -1.87
N ALA A 119 8.96 -10.99 -2.69
CA ALA A 119 9.36 -10.72 -4.06
C ALA A 119 10.75 -10.08 -4.16
N ILE A 120 11.02 -9.05 -3.33
CA ILE A 120 12.34 -8.41 -3.25
C ILE A 120 13.40 -9.40 -2.76
N GLY A 121 13.06 -10.23 -1.77
CA GLY A 121 13.95 -11.27 -1.25
C GLY A 121 14.32 -12.29 -2.32
N LEU A 122 13.34 -12.81 -3.06
CA LEU A 122 13.57 -13.71 -4.20
C LEU A 122 14.42 -13.03 -5.27
N GLY A 123 14.11 -11.79 -5.64
CA GLY A 123 14.93 -11.02 -6.58
C GLY A 123 16.40 -10.99 -6.16
N LYS A 124 16.67 -10.71 -4.87
CA LYS A 124 18.03 -10.69 -4.32
C LYS A 124 18.73 -12.03 -4.39
N MET A 125 18.02 -13.14 -4.16
CA MET A 125 18.59 -14.49 -4.29
C MET A 125 19.07 -14.79 -5.72
N PHE A 126 18.40 -14.19 -6.73
CA PHE A 126 18.76 -14.32 -8.15
C PHE A 126 19.65 -13.17 -8.66
N GLY A 127 20.20 -12.34 -7.76
CA GLY A 127 21.07 -11.22 -8.14
C GLY A 127 20.34 -9.97 -8.63
N PHE A 128 19.00 -9.93 -8.59
CA PHE A 128 18.20 -8.78 -8.97
C PHE A 128 17.92 -7.85 -7.78
N SER A 129 17.87 -6.56 -8.04
CA SER A 129 17.52 -5.54 -7.06
C SER A 129 16.25 -4.82 -7.48
N PHE A 130 15.13 -5.13 -6.81
CA PHE A 130 13.85 -4.42 -7.02
C PHE A 130 13.73 -3.25 -6.05
N LYS A 131 12.96 -2.23 -6.47
CA LYS A 131 12.65 -1.07 -5.64
C LYS A 131 11.69 -1.43 -4.50
N GLU A 132 11.80 -0.72 -3.38
CA GLU A 132 10.86 -0.84 -2.27
C GLU A 132 9.46 -0.41 -2.70
N ASN A 133 8.44 -1.18 -2.27
CA ASN A 133 7.04 -0.91 -2.60
C ASN A 133 6.27 -0.26 -1.45
N PHE A 134 6.78 -0.36 -0.23
CA PHE A 134 6.21 0.21 0.99
C PHE A 134 7.27 0.87 1.87
N ASN A 135 6.91 2.02 2.46
CA ASN A 135 7.77 2.73 3.42
C ASN A 135 6.94 3.26 4.58
N TYR A 136 6.50 2.37 5.50
CA TYR A 136 5.70 2.70 6.67
C TYR A 136 4.53 3.66 6.38
N PRO A 137 3.59 3.31 5.48
CA PRO A 137 2.56 4.22 4.96
C PRO A 137 1.61 4.71 6.04
N TYR A 138 1.35 3.93 7.09
CA TYR A 138 0.46 4.31 8.18
C TYR A 138 1.08 5.30 9.19
N MET A 139 2.35 5.67 8.99
CA MET A 139 3.01 6.76 9.70
C MET A 139 2.86 8.12 9.00
N SER A 140 2.15 8.18 7.88
CA SER A 140 1.96 9.38 7.07
C SER A 140 1.14 10.44 7.79
N THR A 141 1.46 11.70 7.51
CA THR A 141 0.81 12.89 8.08
C THR A 141 -0.05 13.64 7.06
N SER A 142 -0.23 13.07 5.86
CA SER A 142 -1.13 13.54 4.81
C SER A 142 -1.47 12.40 3.85
N ILE A 143 -2.58 12.54 3.10
CA ILE A 143 -2.95 11.58 2.05
C ILE A 143 -1.89 11.57 0.94
N GLN A 144 -1.31 12.73 0.62
CA GLN A 144 -0.22 12.81 -0.34
C GLN A 144 1.01 12.00 0.13
N GLU A 145 1.37 12.10 1.40
CA GLU A 145 2.49 11.34 1.97
C GLU A 145 2.17 9.85 2.00
N PHE A 146 0.93 9.48 2.33
CA PHE A 146 0.47 8.09 2.31
C PHE A 146 0.73 7.45 0.94
N TRP A 147 0.33 8.07 -0.17
CA TRP A 147 0.54 7.56 -1.53
C TRP A 147 2.00 7.56 -1.99
N ARG A 148 2.87 8.32 -1.36
CA ARG A 148 4.33 8.24 -1.57
C ARG A 148 4.97 7.05 -0.88
N ARG A 149 4.26 6.45 0.09
CA ARG A 149 4.74 5.36 0.95
C ARG A 149 4.01 4.05 0.73
N TRP A 150 2.83 4.09 0.12
CA TRP A 150 1.98 2.95 -0.21
C TRP A 150 2.09 2.62 -1.69
N HIS A 151 2.35 1.34 -2.02
CA HIS A 151 2.40 0.82 -3.40
C HIS A 151 3.21 1.75 -4.33
N ILE A 152 4.45 2.01 -3.93
CA ILE A 152 5.33 3.02 -4.53
C ILE A 152 5.54 2.75 -6.02
N SER A 153 5.65 1.47 -6.42
CA SER A 153 5.84 1.08 -7.82
C SER A 153 4.64 1.48 -8.69
N LEU A 154 3.40 1.26 -8.22
CA LEU A 154 2.18 1.69 -8.93
C LEU A 154 2.08 3.22 -9.01
N SER A 155 2.30 3.90 -7.89
CA SER A 155 2.27 5.36 -7.82
C SER A 155 3.32 5.98 -8.74
N SER A 156 4.51 5.40 -8.83
CA SER A 156 5.57 5.81 -9.73
C SER A 156 5.19 5.58 -11.19
N TRP A 157 4.60 4.43 -11.50
CA TRP A 157 4.12 4.10 -12.84
C TRP A 157 3.07 5.11 -13.32
N PHE A 158 2.01 5.36 -12.53
CA PHE A 158 1.00 6.35 -12.88
C PHE A 158 1.56 7.78 -12.99
N LYS A 159 2.51 8.13 -12.13
CA LYS A 159 3.19 9.43 -12.22
C LYS A 159 3.93 9.58 -13.55
N GLU A 160 4.67 8.57 -13.96
CA GLU A 160 5.57 8.62 -15.12
C GLU A 160 4.82 8.50 -16.45
N TYR A 161 3.85 7.58 -16.51
CA TYR A 161 3.16 7.26 -17.77
C TYR A 161 1.81 7.96 -17.94
N VAL A 162 1.24 8.57 -16.89
CA VAL A 162 -0.04 9.28 -16.98
C VAL A 162 0.09 10.73 -16.51
N TYR A 163 0.53 10.96 -15.27
CA TYR A 163 0.51 12.30 -14.69
C TYR A 163 1.46 13.28 -15.41
N ILE A 164 2.71 12.89 -15.66
CA ILE A 164 3.71 13.72 -16.34
C ILE A 164 3.30 13.99 -17.79
N PRO A 165 2.91 13.00 -18.61
CA PRO A 165 2.47 13.23 -19.97
C PRO A 165 1.24 14.16 -20.08
N LEU A 166 0.34 14.13 -19.11
CA LEU A 166 -0.80 15.07 -19.03
C LEU A 166 -0.39 16.50 -18.64
N GLY A 167 0.91 16.77 -18.44
CA GLY A 167 1.48 18.08 -18.09
C GLY A 167 1.90 18.22 -16.63
N GLY A 168 1.71 17.20 -15.81
CA GLY A 168 2.13 17.19 -14.40
C GLY A 168 1.56 18.35 -13.60
N SER A 169 2.43 19.01 -12.81
CA SER A 169 2.08 20.20 -12.01
C SER A 169 2.54 21.52 -12.65
N ARG A 170 3.12 21.49 -13.86
CA ARG A 170 3.75 22.66 -14.49
C ARG A 170 2.75 23.58 -15.17
N LYS A 171 1.55 23.10 -15.53
CA LYS A 171 0.51 23.83 -16.28
C LYS A 171 -0.56 24.47 -15.38
N GLY A 172 -0.19 24.86 -14.15
CA GLY A 172 -1.08 25.51 -13.20
C GLY A 172 -1.93 24.56 -12.35
N ILE A 173 -2.63 25.13 -11.38
CA ILE A 173 -3.34 24.39 -10.34
C ILE A 173 -4.54 23.60 -10.89
N GLY A 174 -5.32 24.18 -11.80
CA GLY A 174 -6.48 23.52 -12.40
C GLY A 174 -6.07 22.27 -13.18
N ARG A 175 -4.99 22.34 -13.98
CA ARG A 175 -4.47 21.18 -14.70
C ARG A 175 -3.93 20.12 -13.74
N THR A 176 -3.30 20.53 -12.65
CA THR A 176 -2.84 19.61 -11.61
C THR A 176 -4.00 18.84 -10.99
N CYS A 177 -5.09 19.53 -10.63
CA CYS A 177 -6.30 18.89 -10.07
C CYS A 177 -6.93 17.91 -11.07
N PHE A 178 -7.04 18.30 -12.34
CA PHE A 178 -7.52 17.42 -13.40
C PHE A 178 -6.65 16.18 -13.55
N ASN A 179 -5.32 16.34 -13.55
CA ASN A 179 -4.40 15.21 -13.67
C ASN A 179 -4.49 14.25 -12.47
N LEU A 180 -4.65 14.77 -11.23
CA LEU A 180 -4.90 13.95 -10.04
C LEU A 180 -6.23 13.18 -10.16
N PHE A 181 -7.29 13.84 -10.61
CA PHE A 181 -8.57 13.20 -10.86
C PHE A 181 -8.44 12.03 -11.86
N ILE A 182 -7.80 12.25 -13.01
CA ILE A 182 -7.60 11.20 -14.03
C ILE A 182 -6.76 10.05 -13.49
N VAL A 183 -5.64 10.33 -12.81
CA VAL A 183 -4.77 9.28 -12.23
C VAL A 183 -5.54 8.40 -11.26
N PHE A 184 -6.30 8.98 -10.33
CA PHE A 184 -6.99 8.19 -9.33
C PHE A 184 -8.26 7.52 -9.85
N LEU A 185 -8.94 8.10 -10.85
CA LEU A 185 -10.00 7.42 -11.59
C LEU A 185 -9.46 6.16 -12.28
N LEU A 186 -8.35 6.29 -13.02
CA LEU A 186 -7.71 5.16 -13.69
C LEU A 186 -7.16 4.13 -12.69
N THR A 187 -6.65 4.57 -11.54
CA THR A 187 -6.23 3.66 -10.46
C THR A 187 -7.40 2.84 -9.93
N GLY A 188 -8.58 3.47 -9.74
CA GLY A 188 -9.80 2.76 -9.35
C GLY A 188 -10.23 1.73 -10.39
N ILE A 189 -10.27 2.10 -11.67
CA ILE A 189 -10.61 1.20 -12.78
C ILE A 189 -9.61 0.04 -12.89
N TRP A 190 -8.32 0.31 -12.66
CA TRP A 190 -7.27 -0.70 -12.69
C TRP A 190 -7.45 -1.79 -11.63
N HIS A 191 -8.00 -1.45 -10.47
CA HIS A 191 -8.29 -2.42 -9.40
C HIS A 191 -9.45 -3.38 -9.73
N GLY A 192 -10.31 -3.02 -10.67
CA GLY A 192 -11.40 -3.90 -11.12
C GLY A 192 -12.64 -3.14 -11.59
N ALA A 193 -13.58 -3.90 -12.16
CA ALA A 193 -14.81 -3.35 -12.76
C ALA A 193 -15.89 -2.97 -11.71
N ASN A 194 -15.66 -3.21 -10.42
CA ASN A 194 -16.64 -2.89 -9.38
C ASN A 194 -16.66 -1.36 -9.13
N PHE A 195 -17.85 -0.80 -9.02
CA PHE A 195 -18.06 0.62 -8.70
C PHE A 195 -17.46 1.04 -7.35
N THR A 196 -17.28 0.13 -6.40
CA THR A 196 -16.61 0.43 -5.13
C THR A 196 -15.17 0.88 -5.34
N PHE A 197 -14.43 0.29 -6.28
CA PHE A 197 -13.07 0.69 -6.63
C PHE A 197 -13.04 2.06 -7.33
N ILE A 198 -14.02 2.36 -8.18
CA ILE A 198 -14.13 3.67 -8.82
C ILE A 198 -14.40 4.74 -7.76
N CYS A 199 -15.34 4.52 -6.86
CA CYS A 199 -15.63 5.44 -5.75
C CYS A 199 -14.43 5.60 -4.81
N TRP A 200 -13.69 4.52 -4.53
CA TRP A 200 -12.45 4.55 -3.77
C TRP A 200 -11.39 5.45 -4.45
N GLY A 201 -11.17 5.29 -5.74
CA GLY A 201 -10.27 6.15 -6.52
C GLY A 201 -10.71 7.61 -6.51
N LEU A 202 -11.99 7.89 -6.75
CA LEU A 202 -12.55 9.24 -6.74
C LEU A 202 -12.47 9.89 -5.35
N MET A 203 -12.65 9.14 -4.27
CA MET A 203 -12.44 9.62 -2.90
C MET A 203 -11.00 10.12 -2.71
N TYR A 204 -10.00 9.35 -3.13
CA TYR A 204 -8.59 9.77 -3.03
C TYR A 204 -8.26 10.94 -3.96
N ALA A 205 -8.85 11.01 -5.15
CA ALA A 205 -8.72 12.17 -6.02
C ALA A 205 -9.24 13.44 -5.30
N ALA A 206 -10.43 13.38 -4.71
CA ALA A 206 -11.02 14.48 -3.97
C ALA A 206 -10.17 14.90 -2.77
N LEU A 207 -9.72 13.95 -1.95
CA LEU A 207 -8.88 14.21 -0.78
C LEU A 207 -7.55 14.88 -1.17
N LEU A 208 -6.88 14.42 -2.21
CA LEU A 208 -5.62 15.00 -2.69
C LEU A 208 -5.81 16.40 -3.27
N ILE A 209 -6.93 16.65 -3.96
CA ILE A 209 -7.28 17.98 -4.47
C ILE A 209 -7.57 18.92 -3.29
N ILE A 210 -8.35 18.48 -2.29
CA ILE A 210 -8.65 19.26 -1.08
C ILE A 210 -7.36 19.55 -0.30
N GLU A 211 -6.49 18.55 -0.09
CA GLU A 211 -5.19 18.77 0.55
C GLU A 211 -4.38 19.83 -0.19
N ARG A 212 -4.32 19.72 -1.52
CA ARG A 212 -3.53 20.63 -2.33
C ARG A 212 -4.04 22.07 -2.31
N LEU A 213 -5.37 22.23 -2.39
CA LEU A 213 -5.99 23.57 -2.47
C LEU A 213 -6.09 24.26 -1.11
N PHE A 214 -6.42 23.49 -0.06
CA PHE A 214 -6.85 24.10 1.21
C PHE A 214 -6.01 23.65 2.40
N LEU A 215 -5.67 22.35 2.51
CA LEU A 215 -5.12 21.79 3.74
C LEU A 215 -3.59 21.76 3.78
N LYS A 216 -2.90 21.92 2.66
CA LYS A 216 -1.44 21.78 2.59
C LYS A 216 -0.72 22.61 3.66
N ARG A 217 -1.01 23.92 3.71
CA ARG A 217 -0.38 24.84 4.69
C ARG A 217 -0.73 24.49 6.15
N VAL A 218 -1.97 24.03 6.37
CA VAL A 218 -2.44 23.63 7.71
C VAL A 218 -1.69 22.40 8.18
N LEU A 219 -1.60 21.36 7.34
CA LEU A 219 -0.91 20.10 7.66
C LEU A 219 0.60 20.30 7.84
N GLU A 220 1.23 21.13 7.00
CA GLU A 220 2.68 21.41 7.08
C GLU A 220 3.02 22.19 8.36
N LYS A 221 2.21 23.20 8.72
CA LYS A 221 2.45 24.09 9.86
C LYS A 221 1.97 23.51 11.20
N ASN A 222 1.12 22.48 11.19
CA ASN A 222 0.62 21.89 12.43
C ASN A 222 1.78 21.27 13.24
N PRO A 223 2.05 21.76 14.48
CA PRO A 223 3.11 21.21 15.32
C PRO A 223 2.78 19.81 15.82
N ILE A 224 1.50 19.47 15.96
CA ILE A 224 1.04 18.20 16.52
C ILE A 224 0.84 17.18 15.37
N LYS A 225 1.93 16.53 14.97
CA LYS A 225 1.89 15.54 13.87
C LYS A 225 0.96 14.37 14.13
N LEU A 226 0.58 14.11 15.38
CA LEU A 226 -0.39 13.08 15.74
C LEU A 226 -1.78 13.39 15.16
N ILE A 227 -2.23 14.64 15.19
CA ILE A 227 -3.53 15.06 14.61
C ILE A 227 -3.53 14.78 13.10
N ASN A 228 -2.44 15.13 12.43
CA ASN A 228 -2.30 14.87 11.00
C ASN A 228 -2.35 13.36 10.67
N ARG A 229 -1.75 12.52 11.53
CA ARG A 229 -1.82 11.05 11.36
C ARG A 229 -3.23 10.52 11.57
N ILE A 230 -3.93 11.01 12.60
CA ILE A 230 -5.33 10.62 12.86
C ILE A 230 -6.20 10.98 11.65
N TYR A 231 -6.06 12.21 11.13
CA TYR A 231 -6.74 12.63 9.89
C TYR A 231 -6.43 11.68 8.73
N THR A 232 -5.16 11.44 8.46
CA THR A 232 -4.73 10.58 7.34
C THR A 232 -5.26 9.15 7.51
N MET A 233 -5.07 8.56 8.70
CA MET A 233 -5.49 7.19 8.97
C MET A 233 -7.00 7.02 8.93
N PHE A 234 -7.75 8.00 9.42
CA PHE A 234 -9.21 7.98 9.35
C PHE A 234 -9.70 7.81 7.89
N PHE A 235 -9.23 8.68 6.99
CA PHE A 235 -9.64 8.59 5.58
C PHE A 235 -9.07 7.35 4.87
N VAL A 236 -7.87 6.90 5.23
CA VAL A 236 -7.32 5.65 4.71
C VAL A 236 -8.17 4.46 5.13
N MET A 237 -8.59 4.37 6.38
CA MET A 237 -9.47 3.30 6.88
C MET A 237 -10.85 3.32 6.21
N ILE A 238 -11.45 4.50 6.04
CA ILE A 238 -12.71 4.63 5.27
C ILE A 238 -12.50 4.16 3.82
N GLY A 239 -11.37 4.52 3.21
CA GLY A 239 -10.99 4.01 1.88
C GLY A 239 -10.90 2.50 1.83
N TRP A 240 -10.38 1.86 2.87
CA TRP A 240 -10.31 0.41 2.95
C TRP A 240 -11.68 -0.26 3.11
N VAL A 241 -12.64 0.39 3.78
CA VAL A 241 -14.04 -0.10 3.80
C VAL A 241 -14.64 -0.09 2.40
N LEU A 242 -14.46 0.99 1.63
CA LEU A 242 -14.89 1.04 0.22
C LEU A 242 -14.22 -0.07 -0.61
N PHE A 243 -12.93 -0.26 -0.43
CA PHE A 243 -12.13 -1.23 -1.18
C PHE A 243 -12.53 -2.68 -0.89
N ARG A 244 -12.90 -3.00 0.38
CA ARG A 244 -13.25 -4.36 0.83
C ARG A 244 -14.70 -4.73 0.53
N SER A 245 -15.58 -3.74 0.40
CA SER A 245 -17.02 -3.97 0.24
C SER A 245 -17.36 -4.48 -1.15
N ASP A 246 -18.28 -5.45 -1.24
CA ASP A 246 -18.73 -6.01 -2.52
C ASP A 246 -19.66 -5.04 -3.27
N THR A 247 -20.37 -4.18 -2.55
CA THR A 247 -21.30 -3.20 -3.13
C THR A 247 -21.15 -1.83 -2.45
N LEU A 248 -21.53 -0.75 -3.18
CA LEU A 248 -21.59 0.60 -2.60
C LEU A 248 -22.61 0.70 -1.45
N LEU A 249 -23.68 -0.06 -1.52
CA LEU A 249 -24.69 -0.09 -0.44
C LEU A 249 -24.08 -0.69 0.83
N GLN A 250 -23.37 -1.81 0.71
CA GLN A 250 -22.65 -2.41 1.84
C GLN A 250 -21.62 -1.44 2.42
N ALA A 251 -20.80 -0.81 1.59
CA ALA A 251 -19.83 0.18 2.04
C ALA A 251 -20.49 1.33 2.81
N LYS A 252 -21.56 1.90 2.24
CA LYS A 252 -22.35 2.98 2.88
C LYS A 252 -22.89 2.55 4.25
N LEU A 253 -23.57 1.41 4.30
CA LEU A 253 -24.15 0.89 5.55
C LEU A 253 -23.06 0.60 6.57
N TYR A 254 -21.93 0.00 6.16
CA TYR A 254 -20.80 -0.27 7.05
C TYR A 254 -20.23 1.01 7.65
N ILE A 255 -20.02 2.04 6.83
CA ILE A 255 -19.54 3.35 7.31
C ILE A 255 -20.54 3.98 8.28
N MET A 256 -21.84 3.85 8.04
CA MET A 256 -22.87 4.33 8.98
C MET A 256 -22.79 3.62 10.32
N GLN A 257 -22.54 2.32 10.33
CA GLN A 257 -22.40 1.54 11.57
C GLN A 257 -21.21 1.96 12.44
N LEU A 258 -20.15 2.51 11.86
CA LEU A 258 -19.03 3.06 12.65
C LEU A 258 -19.47 4.16 13.63
N PHE A 259 -20.59 4.84 13.35
CA PHE A 259 -21.08 5.97 14.13
C PHE A 259 -22.42 5.71 14.81
N THR A 260 -22.96 4.47 14.73
CA THR A 260 -24.21 4.12 15.40
C THR A 260 -24.00 4.05 16.92
N LYS A 261 -25.05 4.36 17.68
CA LYS A 261 -25.04 4.22 19.15
C LYS A 261 -25.51 2.83 19.59
N SER A 262 -26.11 2.04 18.71
CA SER A 262 -26.60 0.70 19.05
C SER A 262 -25.42 -0.27 19.25
N GLY A 263 -25.55 -1.17 20.21
CA GLY A 263 -24.54 -2.20 20.49
C GLY A 263 -24.44 -3.27 19.39
N GLY A 264 -25.45 -3.39 18.53
CA GLY A 264 -25.56 -4.48 17.54
C GLY A 264 -25.81 -5.85 18.21
N ASP A 265 -25.91 -6.88 17.37
CA ASP A 265 -26.18 -8.26 17.81
C ASP A 265 -24.89 -9.03 18.16
N TYR A 266 -23.72 -8.45 17.88
CA TYR A 266 -22.42 -9.10 17.99
C TYR A 266 -21.51 -8.40 19.00
N THR A 267 -20.69 -9.18 19.71
CA THR A 267 -19.74 -8.67 20.69
C THR A 267 -18.29 -8.76 20.17
N ILE A 268 -17.47 -7.77 20.49
CA ILE A 268 -16.02 -7.75 20.18
C ILE A 268 -15.30 -8.99 20.72
N LEU A 269 -15.66 -9.44 21.93
CA LEU A 269 -14.98 -10.54 22.60
C LEU A 269 -15.03 -11.84 21.81
N SER A 270 -16.04 -12.03 20.96
CA SER A 270 -16.16 -13.21 20.11
C SER A 270 -15.05 -13.31 19.04
N TYR A 271 -14.39 -12.19 18.73
CA TYR A 271 -13.35 -12.10 17.70
C TYR A 271 -11.94 -11.91 18.27
N LEU A 272 -11.79 -11.67 19.56
CA LEU A 272 -10.51 -11.38 20.22
C LEU A 272 -9.93 -12.61 20.94
N SER A 273 -9.45 -13.59 20.17
CA SER A 273 -8.62 -14.65 20.73
C SER A 273 -7.23 -14.12 21.12
N MET A 274 -6.48 -14.85 21.97
CA MET A 274 -5.10 -14.51 22.33
C MET A 274 -4.21 -14.37 21.08
N LYS A 275 -4.38 -15.25 20.09
CA LYS A 275 -3.66 -15.20 18.80
C LYS A 275 -3.91 -13.87 18.09
N VAL A 276 -5.16 -13.41 18.05
CA VAL A 276 -5.56 -12.15 17.41
C VAL A 276 -4.98 -10.94 18.16
N ILE A 277 -5.03 -10.95 19.49
CA ILE A 277 -4.44 -9.88 20.31
C ILE A 277 -2.94 -9.76 20.04
N ILE A 278 -2.22 -10.88 20.05
CA ILE A 278 -0.79 -10.92 19.75
C ILE A 278 -0.52 -10.38 18.33
N ALA A 279 -1.32 -10.77 17.33
CA ALA A 279 -1.17 -10.27 15.97
C ALA A 279 -1.37 -8.75 15.90
N PHE A 280 -2.35 -8.17 16.60
CA PHE A 280 -2.53 -6.72 16.68
C PHE A 280 -1.34 -6.02 17.36
N VAL A 281 -0.81 -6.57 18.45
CA VAL A 281 0.37 -6.00 19.12
C VAL A 281 1.56 -5.95 18.15
N PHE A 282 1.86 -7.06 17.47
CA PHE A 282 2.94 -7.07 16.47
C PHE A 282 2.65 -6.14 15.29
N ALA A 283 1.39 -6.09 14.81
CA ALA A 283 1.01 -5.18 13.75
C ALA A 283 1.30 -3.72 14.12
N ILE A 284 0.97 -3.30 15.33
CA ILE A 284 1.23 -1.93 15.81
C ILE A 284 2.74 -1.68 15.99
N LEU A 285 3.47 -2.60 16.58
CA LEU A 285 4.91 -2.45 16.82
C LEU A 285 5.68 -2.31 15.49
N PHE A 286 5.33 -3.10 14.48
CA PHE A 286 6.03 -3.09 13.19
C PHE A 286 5.56 -2.01 12.20
N LEU A 287 4.67 -1.10 12.60
CA LEU A 287 4.33 0.12 11.81
C LEU A 287 5.48 1.13 11.66
N GLY A 288 6.69 0.82 12.11
CA GLY A 288 7.83 1.72 12.16
C GLY A 288 8.15 2.25 13.56
N ILE A 289 7.40 1.84 14.58
CA ILE A 289 7.64 2.23 15.98
C ILE A 289 8.85 1.47 16.52
N ALA A 290 8.83 0.15 16.43
CA ALA A 290 9.93 -0.70 16.87
C ALA A 290 11.25 -0.33 16.17
N GLN A 291 11.22 -0.11 14.85
CA GLN A 291 12.42 0.25 14.09
C GLN A 291 13.04 1.58 14.57
N LYS A 292 12.21 2.57 14.91
CA LYS A 292 12.70 3.85 15.49
C LYS A 292 13.30 3.67 16.87
N ILE A 293 12.70 2.80 17.70
CA ILE A 293 13.22 2.47 19.02
C ILE A 293 14.57 1.76 18.88
N PHE A 294 14.62 0.72 18.03
CA PHE A 294 15.86 -0.03 17.81
C PHE A 294 16.97 0.84 17.21
N ALA A 295 16.66 1.71 16.24
CA ALA A 295 17.64 2.65 15.69
C ALA A 295 18.23 3.55 16.79
N LYS A 296 17.39 4.15 17.64
CA LYS A 296 17.85 4.98 18.76
C LYS A 296 18.72 4.22 19.79
N ILE A 297 18.36 2.96 20.05
CA ILE A 297 19.14 2.10 20.95
C ILE A 297 20.48 1.79 20.30
N TYR A 298 20.49 1.39 19.03
CA TYR A 298 21.71 1.07 18.30
C TYR A 298 22.68 2.25 18.22
N ASP A 299 22.17 3.45 17.87
CA ASP A 299 22.98 4.67 17.81
C ASP A 299 23.62 4.96 19.17
N LYS A 300 22.88 4.80 20.27
CA LYS A 300 23.40 5.00 21.64
C LYS A 300 24.50 4.00 22.02
N PHE A 301 24.48 2.77 21.48
CA PHE A 301 25.54 1.77 21.73
C PHE A 301 26.73 1.90 20.80
N LYS A 302 26.59 2.59 19.66
CA LYS A 302 27.67 2.84 18.73
C LYS A 302 28.58 4.00 19.14
N ASP A 303 28.02 4.96 19.91
CA ASP A 303 28.74 6.15 20.42
C ASP A 303 29.41 5.89 21.79
N ASN A 304 29.29 4.69 22.36
CA ASN A 304 30.02 4.21 23.54
C ASN A 304 31.03 3.12 23.15
#